data_433ae694104b6a260a21b5758c923f9b
#
_entry.id   433ae694104b6a260a21b5758c923f9b
#
_cell.length_a   1.000
_cell.length_b   1.000
_cell.length_c   1.000
_cell.angle_alpha   90.00
_cell.angle_beta   90.00
_cell.angle_gamma   90.00
#
_symmetry.space_group_name_H-M   'P 1'
#
loop_
_entity.id
_entity.type
_entity.pdbx_description
1 polymer ?
#
loop_
_entity_poly.entity_id
_entity_poly.type
_entity_poly.pdbx_seq_one_letter_code
_entity_poly.pdbx_strand_id
1 'polypeptide(L)'
;SGVVKIDGNEPSEITKRMVAYLPDKDYLDENMDIKETIKMFADYYEDFSIKTAEELLGKLNISTSSKIKTLSKGNREKLQLILVMSRRARLYILDEPIAGVDPAARDYILNTIISNYNEEATVLMSTHLIADVEGILDEAIFIKDGKIILHDSVDNIRNQRHCSVDAYFREVFAC
;
A
#
# COMPACT_ATOMS: atom_id res chain seq x y z
N SER A 1 -8.42 9.54 22.74
CA SER A 1 -7.13 10.17 23.13
C SER A 1 -6.05 9.10 23.10
N GLY A 2 -4.88 9.45 22.64
CA GLY A 2 -3.73 8.56 22.53
C GLY A 2 -2.52 9.32 22.01
N VAL A 3 -1.40 8.65 21.92
CA VAL A 3 -0.16 9.19 21.34
C VAL A 3 0.18 8.36 20.12
N VAL A 4 0.46 9.03 19.01
CA VAL A 4 0.98 8.39 17.79
C VAL A 4 2.44 8.81 17.65
N LYS A 5 3.31 7.85 17.39
CA LYS A 5 4.71 8.11 17.08
C LYS A 5 5.13 7.31 15.87
N ILE A 6 5.94 7.93 15.00
CA ILE A 6 6.53 7.30 13.84
C ILE A 6 8.04 7.40 14.03
N ASP A 7 8.72 6.26 14.12
CA ASP A 7 10.15 6.19 14.43
C ASP A 7 10.52 7.05 15.68
N GLY A 8 9.70 6.93 16.75
CA GLY A 8 9.87 7.68 18.01
C GLY A 8 9.43 9.14 17.98
N ASN A 9 9.08 9.71 16.84
CA ASN A 9 8.72 11.11 16.65
C ASN A 9 7.19 11.29 16.59
N GLU A 10 6.69 12.38 17.16
CA GLU A 10 5.30 12.79 16.99
C GLU A 10 5.04 13.24 15.54
N PRO A 11 3.78 13.15 15.06
CA PRO A 11 3.42 13.59 13.72
C PRO A 11 3.86 15.03 13.43
N SER A 12 4.68 15.21 12.40
CA SER A 12 5.31 16.47 12.04
C SER A 12 5.73 16.45 10.56
N GLU A 13 6.33 17.51 10.06
CA GLU A 13 6.93 17.53 8.72
C GLU A 13 8.04 16.47 8.56
N ILE A 14 8.79 16.20 9.63
CA ILE A 14 9.82 15.17 9.63
C ILE A 14 9.21 13.78 9.40
N THR A 15 8.17 13.44 10.15
CA THR A 15 7.50 12.14 10.01
C THR A 15 6.76 12.01 8.68
N LYS A 16 6.22 13.10 8.11
CA LYS A 16 5.61 13.08 6.77
C LYS A 16 6.61 12.70 5.67
N ARG A 17 7.88 13.06 5.82
CA ARG A 17 8.94 12.64 4.89
C ARG A 17 9.23 11.15 4.97
N MET A 18 9.02 10.53 6.13
CA MET A 18 9.26 9.10 6.38
C MET A 18 8.11 8.19 5.97
N VAL A 19 6.92 8.76 5.68
CA VAL A 19 5.71 8.01 5.36
C VAL A 19 5.39 8.09 3.87
N ALA A 20 5.15 6.94 3.26
CA ALA A 20 4.53 6.83 1.95
C ALA A 20 3.09 6.36 2.14
N TYR A 21 2.12 7.12 1.64
CA TYR A 21 0.69 6.84 1.84
C TYR A 21 -0.02 6.63 0.51
N LEU A 22 -0.72 5.52 0.39
CA LEU A 22 -1.65 5.22 -0.69
C LEU A 22 -3.08 5.30 -0.14
N PRO A 23 -3.87 6.33 -0.46
CA PRO A 23 -5.27 6.38 -0.06
C PRO A 23 -6.15 5.50 -0.94
N ASP A 24 -7.30 5.09 -0.42
CA ASP A 24 -8.35 4.37 -1.18
C ASP A 24 -8.88 5.18 -2.38
N LYS A 25 -8.85 6.52 -2.28
CA LYS A 25 -9.36 7.41 -3.33
C LYS A 25 -8.26 7.90 -4.26
N ASP A 26 -8.62 8.05 -5.54
CA ASP A 26 -7.77 8.70 -6.53
C ASP A 26 -7.50 10.16 -6.13
N TYR A 27 -6.21 10.54 -6.13
CA TYR A 27 -5.74 11.86 -5.73
C TYR A 27 -4.89 12.54 -6.82
N LEU A 28 -4.71 11.88 -7.97
CA LEU A 28 -3.88 12.40 -9.04
C LEU A 28 -4.62 13.47 -9.87
N ASP A 29 -3.92 14.54 -10.25
CA ASP A 29 -4.48 15.52 -11.18
C ASP A 29 -4.62 14.92 -12.59
N GLU A 30 -5.85 14.76 -13.04
CA GLU A 30 -6.18 14.16 -14.33
C GLU A 30 -5.62 14.94 -15.54
N ASN A 31 -5.30 16.22 -15.38
CA ASN A 31 -4.78 17.07 -16.46
C ASN A 31 -3.26 16.94 -16.65
N MET A 32 -2.54 16.42 -15.66
CA MET A 32 -1.11 16.16 -15.75
C MET A 32 -0.84 14.94 -16.62
N ASP A 33 0.34 14.91 -17.24
CA ASP A 33 0.87 13.66 -17.75
C ASP A 33 1.69 12.92 -16.66
N ILE A 34 1.97 11.64 -16.93
CA ILE A 34 2.66 10.79 -15.95
C ILE A 34 4.08 11.31 -15.68
N LYS A 35 4.77 11.86 -16.69
CA LYS A 35 6.13 12.40 -16.54
C LYS A 35 6.13 13.65 -15.65
N GLU A 36 5.15 14.53 -15.81
CA GLU A 36 4.96 15.69 -14.94
C GLU A 36 4.70 15.27 -13.49
N THR A 37 3.86 14.23 -13.30
CA THR A 37 3.55 13.67 -11.99
C THR A 37 4.79 13.05 -11.33
N ILE A 38 5.57 12.25 -12.06
CA ILE A 38 6.84 11.67 -11.56
C ILE A 38 7.80 12.78 -11.14
N LYS A 39 7.93 13.83 -11.96
CA LYS A 39 8.77 14.98 -11.62
C LYS A 39 8.31 15.68 -10.36
N MET A 40 7.00 15.92 -10.23
CA MET A 40 6.40 16.52 -9.03
C MET A 40 6.73 15.70 -7.78
N PHE A 41 6.60 14.35 -7.83
CA PHE A 41 6.97 13.49 -6.71
C PHE A 41 8.46 13.58 -6.37
N ALA A 42 9.34 13.61 -7.37
CA ALA A 42 10.77 13.76 -7.18
C ALA A 42 11.15 15.13 -6.58
N ASP A 43 10.41 16.18 -6.92
CA ASP A 43 10.62 17.52 -6.35
C ASP A 43 10.16 17.62 -4.89
N TYR A 44 9.11 16.86 -4.50
CA TYR A 44 8.57 16.86 -3.13
C TYR A 44 9.26 15.87 -2.19
N TYR A 45 9.73 14.73 -2.69
CA TYR A 45 10.25 13.62 -1.88
C TYR A 45 11.69 13.29 -2.29
N GLU A 46 12.64 13.63 -1.45
CA GLU A 46 14.08 13.38 -1.66
C GLU A 46 14.40 11.88 -1.82
N ASP A 47 13.56 11.01 -1.23
CA ASP A 47 13.67 9.55 -1.25
C ASP A 47 12.97 8.90 -2.46
N PHE A 48 12.41 9.70 -3.38
CA PHE A 48 11.72 9.18 -4.55
C PHE A 48 12.68 8.77 -5.66
N SER A 49 12.51 7.57 -6.18
CA SER A 49 13.30 7.01 -7.28
C SER A 49 12.57 7.11 -8.62
N ILE A 50 12.91 8.09 -9.43
CA ILE A 50 12.43 8.22 -10.83
C ILE A 50 12.68 6.91 -11.60
N LYS A 51 13.88 6.35 -11.46
CA LYS A 51 14.27 5.10 -12.13
C LYS A 51 13.32 3.95 -11.79
N THR A 52 13.00 3.75 -10.52
CA THR A 52 12.06 2.71 -10.09
C THR A 52 10.67 2.94 -10.67
N ALA A 53 10.16 4.18 -10.65
CA ALA A 53 8.88 4.51 -11.24
C ALA A 53 8.80 4.18 -12.74
N GLU A 54 9.82 4.58 -13.50
CA GLU A 54 9.90 4.32 -14.94
C GLU A 54 10.02 2.82 -15.26
N GLU A 55 10.82 2.07 -14.49
CA GLU A 55 10.95 0.61 -14.65
C GLU A 55 9.60 -0.11 -14.40
N LEU A 56 8.87 0.28 -13.35
CA LEU A 56 7.56 -0.30 -13.04
C LEU A 56 6.50 0.04 -14.08
N LEU A 57 6.49 1.28 -14.57
CA LEU A 57 5.61 1.70 -15.68
C LEU A 57 5.93 0.95 -16.97
N GLY A 58 7.22 0.76 -17.25
CA GLY A 58 7.68 -0.02 -18.41
C GLY A 58 7.17 -1.46 -18.41
N LYS A 59 7.14 -2.13 -17.25
CA LYS A 59 6.57 -3.48 -17.10
C LYS A 59 5.06 -3.54 -17.43
N LEU A 60 4.35 -2.43 -17.28
CA LEU A 60 2.93 -2.32 -17.59
C LEU A 60 2.66 -1.80 -19.01
N ASN A 61 3.70 -1.49 -19.79
CA ASN A 61 3.59 -0.80 -21.09
C ASN A 61 2.82 0.53 -20.98
N ILE A 62 2.93 1.25 -19.87
CA ILE A 62 2.32 2.56 -19.68
C ILE A 62 3.33 3.63 -20.07
N SER A 63 3.00 4.42 -21.11
CA SER A 63 3.87 5.52 -21.56
C SER A 63 3.83 6.69 -20.57
N THR A 64 5.01 7.20 -20.20
CA THR A 64 5.13 8.38 -19.34
C THR A 64 4.57 9.67 -19.97
N SER A 65 4.38 9.71 -21.30
CA SER A 65 3.73 10.83 -21.99
C SER A 65 2.20 10.77 -21.99
N SER A 66 1.62 9.70 -21.45
CA SER A 66 0.17 9.57 -21.35
C SER A 66 -0.41 10.53 -20.33
N LYS A 67 -1.53 11.16 -20.67
CA LYS A 67 -2.32 11.96 -19.71
C LYS A 67 -3.04 11.05 -18.73
N ILE A 68 -3.08 11.42 -17.44
CA ILE A 68 -3.72 10.61 -16.38
C ILE A 68 -5.18 10.36 -16.70
N LYS A 69 -5.92 11.33 -17.21
CA LYS A 69 -7.32 11.19 -17.62
C LYS A 69 -7.59 10.15 -18.71
N THR A 70 -6.56 9.76 -19.48
CA THR A 70 -6.69 8.76 -20.54
C THR A 70 -6.46 7.34 -20.05
N LEU A 71 -6.01 7.18 -18.81
CA LEU A 71 -5.79 5.87 -18.20
C LEU A 71 -7.14 5.23 -17.80
N SER A 72 -7.21 3.91 -17.93
CA SER A 72 -8.29 3.14 -17.30
C SER A 72 -8.21 3.28 -15.77
N LYS A 73 -9.30 3.03 -15.05
CA LYS A 73 -9.33 3.05 -13.58
C LYS A 73 -8.20 2.16 -13.02
N GLY A 74 -8.07 0.92 -13.47
CA GLY A 74 -7.04 0.01 -12.98
C GLY A 74 -5.60 0.47 -13.29
N ASN A 75 -5.37 1.16 -14.40
CA ASN A 75 -4.04 1.74 -14.69
C ASN A 75 -3.74 2.97 -13.82
N ARG A 76 -4.76 3.74 -13.43
CA ARG A 76 -4.59 4.83 -12.46
C ARG A 76 -4.25 4.29 -11.06
N GLU A 77 -4.94 3.25 -10.60
CA GLU A 77 -4.64 2.58 -9.34
C GLU A 77 -3.20 2.04 -9.32
N LYS A 78 -2.77 1.38 -10.39
CA LYS A 78 -1.38 0.92 -10.56
C LYS A 78 -0.38 2.08 -10.57
N LEU A 79 -0.69 3.19 -11.25
CA LEU A 79 0.16 4.38 -11.24
C LEU A 79 0.33 4.95 -9.83
N GLN A 80 -0.76 5.10 -9.08
CA GLN A 80 -0.70 5.58 -7.69
C GLN A 80 0.17 4.69 -6.82
N LEU A 81 0.00 3.36 -6.92
CA LEU A 81 0.85 2.41 -6.21
C LEU A 81 2.32 2.55 -6.61
N ILE A 82 2.62 2.64 -7.92
CA ILE A 82 4.00 2.82 -8.42
C ILE A 82 4.64 4.07 -7.82
N LEU A 83 3.91 5.19 -7.78
CA LEU A 83 4.42 6.43 -7.20
C LEU A 83 4.75 6.26 -5.70
N VAL A 84 3.89 5.58 -4.95
CA VAL A 84 4.10 5.30 -3.52
C VAL A 84 5.29 4.35 -3.32
N MET A 85 5.34 3.23 -4.07
CA MET A 85 6.40 2.22 -3.95
C MET A 85 7.74 2.64 -4.55
N SER A 86 7.79 3.75 -5.30
CA SER A 86 9.03 4.35 -5.79
C SER A 86 9.72 5.26 -4.76
N ARG A 87 9.13 5.42 -3.58
CA ARG A 87 9.76 6.06 -2.42
C ARG A 87 10.57 5.05 -1.60
N ARG A 88 11.58 5.51 -0.88
CA ARG A 88 12.30 4.75 0.15
C ARG A 88 11.84 5.17 1.54
N ALA A 89 10.54 5.02 1.80
CA ALA A 89 9.93 5.39 3.07
C ALA A 89 10.33 4.43 4.20
N ARG A 90 10.14 4.85 5.45
CA ARG A 90 10.24 3.99 6.65
C ARG A 90 8.92 3.36 7.05
N LEU A 91 7.81 3.96 6.62
CA LEU A 91 6.46 3.46 6.84
C LEU A 91 5.65 3.63 5.57
N TYR A 92 5.14 2.54 5.03
CA TYR A 92 4.15 2.55 3.97
C TYR A 92 2.78 2.30 4.59
N ILE A 93 1.84 3.19 4.33
CA ILE A 93 0.43 3.03 4.72
C ILE A 93 -0.37 2.86 3.44
N LEU A 94 -0.95 1.68 3.26
CA LEU A 94 -1.67 1.31 2.05
C LEU A 94 -3.13 1.04 2.41
N ASP A 95 -4.03 1.94 1.97
CA ASP A 95 -5.45 1.84 2.27
C ASP A 95 -6.17 1.14 1.13
N GLU A 96 -6.65 -0.09 1.40
CA GLU A 96 -7.35 -0.97 0.46
C GLU A 96 -6.65 -1.11 -0.92
N PRO A 97 -5.33 -1.40 -1.00
CA PRO A 97 -4.55 -1.32 -2.24
C PRO A 97 -4.98 -2.30 -3.33
N ILE A 98 -5.78 -3.32 -3.00
CA ILE A 98 -6.26 -4.35 -3.93
C ILE A 98 -7.79 -4.37 -4.07
N ALA A 99 -8.51 -3.43 -3.45
CA ALA A 99 -9.95 -3.36 -3.52
C ALA A 99 -10.42 -2.96 -4.92
N GLY A 100 -11.42 -3.68 -5.43
CA GLY A 100 -11.99 -3.37 -6.76
C GLY A 100 -11.11 -3.67 -7.97
N VAL A 101 -9.95 -4.30 -7.75
CA VAL A 101 -9.00 -4.67 -8.79
C VAL A 101 -9.26 -6.11 -9.26
N ASP A 102 -9.08 -6.37 -10.55
CA ASP A 102 -9.18 -7.73 -11.09
C ASP A 102 -8.07 -8.65 -10.54
N PRO A 103 -8.31 -9.99 -10.47
CA PRO A 103 -7.36 -10.91 -9.84
C PRO A 103 -5.93 -10.85 -10.42
N ALA A 104 -5.77 -10.72 -11.73
CA ALA A 104 -4.43 -10.65 -12.35
C ALA A 104 -3.69 -9.36 -11.96
N ALA A 105 -4.43 -8.26 -11.81
CA ALA A 105 -3.87 -7.00 -11.34
C ALA A 105 -3.53 -7.03 -9.85
N ARG A 106 -4.24 -7.81 -9.02
CA ARG A 106 -3.90 -8.01 -7.59
C ARG A 106 -2.52 -8.62 -7.43
N ASP A 107 -2.23 -9.68 -8.17
CA ASP A 107 -0.91 -10.33 -8.14
C ASP A 107 0.20 -9.32 -8.49
N TYR A 108 -0.02 -8.48 -9.50
CA TYR A 108 0.92 -7.42 -9.85
C TYR A 108 1.13 -6.43 -8.71
N ILE A 109 0.05 -5.98 -8.06
CA ILE A 109 0.11 -5.05 -6.93
C ILE A 109 0.88 -5.65 -5.76
N LEU A 110 0.53 -6.86 -5.34
CA LEU A 110 1.19 -7.55 -4.23
C LEU A 110 2.68 -7.79 -4.50
N ASN A 111 3.01 -8.26 -5.71
CA ASN A 111 4.40 -8.42 -6.12
C ASN A 111 5.16 -7.09 -6.17
N THR A 112 4.50 -6.00 -6.57
CA THR A 112 5.11 -4.66 -6.57
C THR A 112 5.40 -4.20 -5.15
N ILE A 113 4.50 -4.42 -4.21
CA ILE A 113 4.69 -4.09 -2.78
C ILE A 113 5.88 -4.89 -2.23
N ILE A 114 5.86 -6.23 -2.35
CA ILE A 114 6.89 -7.11 -1.78
C ILE A 114 8.27 -6.83 -2.37
N SER A 115 8.36 -6.55 -3.68
CA SER A 115 9.65 -6.40 -4.36
C SER A 115 10.26 -5.00 -4.26
N ASN A 116 9.52 -3.99 -3.81
CA ASN A 116 9.97 -2.60 -3.89
C ASN A 116 9.91 -1.84 -2.55
N TYR A 117 9.38 -2.44 -1.47
CA TYR A 117 9.48 -1.79 -0.17
C TYR A 117 10.93 -1.82 0.36
N ASN A 118 11.26 -0.87 1.23
CA ASN A 118 12.52 -0.87 1.93
C ASN A 118 12.49 -1.95 3.03
N GLU A 119 13.44 -2.88 3.03
CA GLU A 119 13.50 -3.99 3.99
C GLU A 119 13.56 -3.54 5.47
N GLU A 120 14.02 -2.31 5.73
CA GLU A 120 14.01 -1.69 7.07
C GLU A 120 12.69 -0.98 7.39
N ALA A 121 11.73 -0.97 6.46
CA ALA A 121 10.46 -0.29 6.61
C ALA A 121 9.36 -1.21 7.14
N THR A 122 8.33 -0.60 7.71
CA THR A 122 7.07 -1.26 8.02
C THR A 122 6.06 -0.99 6.90
N VAL A 123 5.34 -2.01 6.47
CA VAL A 123 4.17 -1.87 5.59
C VAL A 123 2.92 -2.13 6.42
N LEU A 124 2.07 -1.12 6.55
CA LEU A 124 0.75 -1.20 7.18
C LEU A 124 -0.31 -1.15 6.09
N MET A 125 -1.05 -2.23 5.93
CA MET A 125 -2.09 -2.36 4.90
C MET A 125 -3.46 -2.56 5.55
N SER A 126 -4.45 -1.76 5.16
CA SER A 126 -5.85 -2.06 5.44
C SER A 126 -6.44 -2.88 4.29
N THR A 127 -7.19 -3.93 4.60
CA THR A 127 -7.92 -4.71 3.59
C THR A 127 -9.00 -5.57 4.21
N HIS A 128 -10.04 -5.85 3.44
CA HIS A 128 -11.04 -6.87 3.74
C HIS A 128 -10.82 -8.16 2.90
N LEU A 129 -9.84 -8.16 1.98
CA LEU A 129 -9.50 -9.27 1.10
C LEU A 129 -8.36 -10.12 1.68
N ILE A 130 -8.59 -10.66 2.88
CA ILE A 130 -7.56 -11.31 3.71
C ILE A 130 -6.95 -12.52 2.99
N ALA A 131 -7.77 -13.33 2.31
CA ALA A 131 -7.30 -14.51 1.58
C ALA A 131 -6.24 -14.19 0.51
N ASP A 132 -6.32 -13.01 -0.10
CA ASP A 132 -5.37 -12.60 -1.14
C ASP A 132 -4.02 -12.14 -0.56
N VAL A 133 -4.00 -11.62 0.68
CA VAL A 133 -2.79 -11.04 1.29
C VAL A 133 -2.17 -11.91 2.39
N GLU A 134 -2.90 -12.87 2.94
CA GLU A 134 -2.47 -13.67 4.08
C GLU A 134 -1.08 -14.30 3.91
N GLY A 135 -0.70 -14.64 2.67
CA GLY A 135 0.58 -15.27 2.37
C GLY A 135 1.80 -14.36 2.50
N ILE A 136 1.59 -13.05 2.63
CA ILE A 136 2.65 -12.03 2.69
C ILE A 136 2.67 -11.23 3.99
N LEU A 137 1.75 -11.52 4.93
CA LEU A 137 1.64 -10.81 6.19
C LEU A 137 2.48 -11.47 7.28
N ASP A 138 3.20 -10.66 8.04
CA ASP A 138 3.87 -11.08 9.28
C ASP A 138 2.89 -11.04 10.46
N GLU A 139 2.08 -9.99 10.56
CA GLU A 139 1.15 -9.74 11.66
C GLU A 139 -0.23 -9.33 11.13
N ALA A 140 -1.26 -9.59 11.93
CA ALA A 140 -2.63 -9.17 11.65
C ALA A 140 -3.24 -8.43 12.85
N ILE A 141 -3.97 -7.35 12.54
CA ILE A 141 -4.74 -6.57 13.52
C ILE A 141 -6.20 -6.60 13.11
N PHE A 142 -7.06 -7.14 13.98
CA PHE A 142 -8.51 -7.11 13.78
C PHE A 142 -9.14 -5.95 14.54
N ILE A 143 -9.91 -5.13 13.85
CA ILE A 143 -10.57 -3.95 14.41
C ILE A 143 -12.08 -4.14 14.30
N LYS A 144 -12.80 -4.01 15.42
CA LYS A 144 -14.26 -4.04 15.47
C LYS A 144 -14.77 -2.90 16.35
N ASP A 145 -15.74 -2.13 15.87
CA ASP A 145 -16.34 -1.01 16.59
C ASP A 145 -15.31 -0.02 17.18
N GLY A 146 -14.24 0.26 16.39
CA GLY A 146 -13.16 1.17 16.78
C GLY A 146 -12.21 0.63 17.85
N LYS A 147 -12.24 -0.67 18.14
CA LYS A 147 -11.37 -1.34 19.10
C LYS A 147 -10.56 -2.43 18.44
N ILE A 148 -9.29 -2.54 18.84
CA ILE A 148 -8.46 -3.70 18.48
C ILE A 148 -8.95 -4.89 19.31
N ILE A 149 -9.38 -5.94 18.61
CA ILE A 149 -9.86 -7.20 19.23
C ILE A 149 -8.84 -8.33 19.07
N LEU A 150 -7.91 -8.18 18.15
CA LEU A 150 -6.77 -9.06 17.95
C LEU A 150 -5.57 -8.26 17.44
N HIS A 151 -4.38 -8.57 17.95
CA HIS A 151 -3.10 -8.22 17.35
C HIS A 151 -2.13 -9.36 17.63
N ASP A 152 -1.76 -10.10 16.60
CA ASP A 152 -0.86 -11.25 16.73
C ASP A 152 -0.16 -11.54 15.41
N SER A 153 0.91 -12.34 15.44
CA SER A 153 1.55 -12.82 14.23
C SER A 153 0.65 -13.83 13.50
N VAL A 154 0.76 -13.84 12.18
CA VAL A 154 0.01 -14.77 11.32
C VAL A 154 0.30 -16.22 11.70
N ASP A 155 1.56 -16.53 12.00
CA ASP A 155 1.98 -17.87 12.43
C ASP A 155 1.37 -18.28 13.77
N ASN A 156 1.29 -17.36 14.75
CA ASN A 156 0.64 -17.63 16.02
C ASN A 156 -0.87 -17.87 15.85
N ILE A 157 -1.53 -17.06 15.03
CA ILE A 157 -2.95 -17.26 14.73
C ILE A 157 -3.18 -18.63 14.13
N ARG A 158 -2.41 -19.03 13.12
CA ARG A 158 -2.50 -20.36 12.47
C ARG A 158 -2.26 -21.49 13.45
N ASN A 159 -1.23 -21.38 14.30
CA ASN A 159 -0.86 -22.43 15.25
C ASN A 159 -1.88 -22.56 16.38
N GLN A 160 -2.40 -21.46 16.91
CA GLN A 160 -3.34 -21.50 18.04
C GLN A 160 -4.77 -21.81 17.61
N ARG A 161 -5.19 -21.35 16.43
CA ARG A 161 -6.56 -21.53 15.93
C ARG A 161 -6.72 -22.71 14.99
N HIS A 162 -5.61 -23.31 14.51
CA HIS A 162 -5.60 -24.39 13.53
C HIS A 162 -6.38 -24.08 12.24
N CYS A 163 -6.41 -22.80 11.85
CA CYS A 163 -7.08 -22.32 10.65
C CYS A 163 -6.31 -21.13 10.03
N SER A 164 -6.70 -20.72 8.82
CA SER A 164 -6.17 -19.52 8.17
C SER A 164 -6.61 -18.24 8.87
N VAL A 165 -5.89 -17.13 8.65
CA VAL A 165 -6.30 -15.81 9.16
C VAL A 165 -7.65 -15.39 8.58
N ASP A 166 -7.91 -15.68 7.27
CA ASP A 166 -9.21 -15.44 6.64
C ASP A 166 -10.34 -16.23 7.30
N ALA A 167 -10.12 -17.51 7.60
CA ALA A 167 -11.13 -18.34 8.28
C ALA A 167 -11.42 -17.81 9.69
N TYR A 168 -10.38 -17.44 10.44
CA TYR A 168 -10.55 -16.88 11.79
C TYR A 168 -11.22 -15.51 11.75
N PHE A 169 -10.89 -14.66 10.77
CA PHE A 169 -11.58 -13.39 10.57
C PHE A 169 -13.07 -13.58 10.33
N ARG A 170 -13.45 -14.51 9.46
CA ARG A 170 -14.87 -14.84 9.20
C ARG A 170 -15.60 -15.32 10.44
N GLU A 171 -14.96 -16.12 11.28
CA GLU A 171 -15.52 -16.58 12.55
C GLU A 171 -15.78 -15.41 13.51
N VAL A 172 -14.81 -14.51 13.67
CA VAL A 172 -14.89 -13.36 14.60
C VAL A 172 -15.91 -12.31 14.15
N PHE A 173 -16.09 -12.15 12.83
CA PHE A 173 -16.98 -11.15 12.24
C PHE A 173 -18.28 -11.76 11.66
N ALA A 174 -18.52 -13.06 11.89
CA ALA A 174 -19.81 -13.67 11.54
C ALA A 174 -20.97 -12.93 12.21
N CYS A 175 -21.99 -12.56 11.40
CA CYS A 175 -23.24 -11.95 11.86
C CYS A 175 -24.24 -13.03 12.26
#